data_2fd614ac5ff1f490ad259ebb17b20f42
#
_entry.id   2fd614ac5ff1f490ad259ebb17b20f42
#
_cell.length_a   1.000
_cell.length_b   1.000
_cell.length_c   1.000
_cell.angle_alpha   90.00
_cell.angle_beta   90.00
_cell.angle_gamma   90.00
#
_symmetry.space_group_name_H-M   'P 1'
#
loop_
_entity.id
_entity.type
_entity.pdbx_description
1 polymer ?
#
loop_
_entity_poly.entity_id
_entity_poly.type
_entity_poly.pdbx_seq_one_letter_code
_entity_poly.pdbx_strand_id
1 'polypeptide(L)'
;MDPTGTARTLMKVRPGVEVSSQSDIGCQRENNEDSFGYWEPEEDEQFLRKGRLAIVADGMGGYEGGQEASHLAVETVVSIYRDLSGDDPQRALIEGLQAAHERVRQYGFAHPHLRGMGTTCTAIAVVGDALYYVHVGDTRLYLVRSGEIRQVTRDHSYVGRLVESGVISREEAEKHPQRNILTAALGTSADLIMESPGGPEALHTGDVLVLCSDGLWGQLHDAEILEAVESKSPEAAGRNLIELARERGGPDNITVQILRVS
;
A
#
# COMPACT_ATOMS: atom_id res chain seq x y z
N MET A 1 -20.11 -10.62 1.97
CA MET A 1 -18.79 -11.27 1.90
C MET A 1 -18.91 -12.51 1.05
N ASP A 2 -18.02 -12.65 0.08
CA ASP A 2 -17.85 -13.88 -0.70
C ASP A 2 -17.45 -15.01 0.29
N PRO A 3 -17.90 -16.27 0.09
CA PRO A 3 -17.50 -17.40 0.94
C PRO A 3 -15.99 -17.67 0.99
N THR A 4 -15.18 -17.02 0.16
CA THR A 4 -13.71 -17.09 0.16
C THR A 4 -13.04 -16.11 1.12
N GLY A 5 -13.78 -15.24 1.82
CA GLY A 5 -13.22 -14.22 2.71
C GLY A 5 -12.58 -13.01 1.99
N THR A 6 -12.73 -12.94 0.64
CA THR A 6 -12.20 -11.84 -0.16
C THR A 6 -13.09 -10.60 -0.06
N ALA A 7 -12.55 -9.50 0.47
CA ALA A 7 -13.25 -8.22 0.49
C ALA A 7 -13.16 -7.53 -0.88
N ARG A 8 -14.29 -7.14 -1.42
CA ARG A 8 -14.41 -6.39 -2.68
C ARG A 8 -15.10 -5.06 -2.44
N THR A 9 -14.51 -4.00 -2.93
CA THR A 9 -15.17 -2.69 -2.98
C THR A 9 -15.42 -2.32 -4.44
N LEU A 10 -16.71 -2.32 -4.85
CA LEU A 10 -17.13 -1.74 -6.13
C LEU A 10 -17.20 -0.23 -5.93
N MET A 11 -16.23 0.48 -6.45
CA MET A 11 -16.21 1.95 -6.40
C MET A 11 -16.70 2.52 -7.73
N LYS A 12 -17.50 3.59 -7.64
CA LYS A 12 -17.82 4.40 -8.81
C LYS A 12 -16.63 5.32 -9.03
N VAL A 13 -15.87 5.08 -10.07
CA VAL A 13 -14.62 5.78 -10.39
C VAL A 13 -14.88 6.78 -11.53
N ARG A 14 -14.33 8.01 -11.40
CA ARG A 14 -14.37 9.00 -12.47
C ARG A 14 -13.54 8.54 -13.67
N PRO A 15 -13.87 8.99 -14.91
CA PRO A 15 -13.07 8.70 -16.10
C PRO A 15 -11.60 9.08 -15.94
N GLY A 16 -10.71 8.42 -16.69
CA GLY A 16 -9.27 8.67 -16.71
C GLY A 16 -8.42 7.71 -15.89
N VAL A 17 -9.05 6.89 -15.01
CA VAL A 17 -8.38 5.79 -14.30
C VAL A 17 -9.37 4.65 -14.08
N GLU A 18 -8.95 3.41 -14.34
CA GLU A 18 -9.64 2.22 -13.88
C GLU A 18 -9.00 1.74 -12.57
N VAL A 19 -9.81 1.40 -11.56
CA VAL A 19 -9.33 1.03 -10.22
C VAL A 19 -9.91 -0.31 -9.80
N SER A 20 -9.06 -1.13 -9.19
CA SER A 20 -9.48 -2.34 -8.46
C SER A 20 -8.75 -2.39 -7.10
N SER A 21 -9.48 -2.75 -6.06
CA SER A 21 -8.93 -2.98 -4.72
C SER A 21 -9.44 -4.30 -4.20
N GLN A 22 -8.53 -5.19 -3.83
CA GLN A 22 -8.85 -6.53 -3.37
C GLN A 22 -7.95 -6.91 -2.20
N SER A 23 -8.52 -7.60 -1.22
CA SER A 23 -7.80 -8.13 -0.06
C SER A 23 -8.35 -9.50 0.30
N ASP A 24 -7.46 -10.42 0.63
CA ASP A 24 -7.74 -11.80 1.01
C ASP A 24 -6.96 -12.16 2.27
N ILE A 25 -7.56 -12.95 3.15
CA ILE A 25 -6.95 -13.37 4.41
C ILE A 25 -5.73 -14.31 4.20
N GLY A 26 -5.57 -14.86 3.01
CA GLY A 26 -4.59 -15.91 2.75
C GLY A 26 -5.06 -17.29 3.20
N CYS A 27 -4.11 -18.21 3.39
CA CYS A 27 -4.41 -19.61 3.71
C CYS A 27 -3.99 -20.02 5.13
N GLN A 28 -3.22 -19.19 5.85
CA GLN A 28 -2.62 -19.54 7.13
C GLN A 28 -2.97 -18.59 8.28
N ARG A 29 -3.50 -17.41 7.96
CA ARG A 29 -3.91 -16.41 8.96
C ARG A 29 -5.37 -16.61 9.38
N GLU A 30 -5.69 -16.27 10.62
CA GLU A 30 -7.06 -16.29 11.15
C GLU A 30 -7.78 -14.97 10.99
N ASN A 31 -7.02 -13.86 10.92
CA ASN A 31 -7.52 -12.50 10.73
C ASN A 31 -6.82 -11.83 9.55
N ASN A 32 -7.49 -10.85 8.96
CA ASN A 32 -6.88 -9.98 7.97
C ASN A 32 -6.43 -8.68 8.66
N GLU A 33 -5.12 -8.52 8.79
CA GLU A 33 -4.48 -7.33 9.40
C GLU A 33 -4.14 -6.28 8.33
N ASP A 34 -4.30 -6.60 7.04
CA ASP A 34 -4.19 -5.64 5.94
C ASP A 34 -5.41 -4.73 5.89
N SER A 35 -5.17 -3.47 5.51
CA SER A 35 -6.22 -2.50 5.19
C SER A 35 -5.87 -1.75 3.92
N PHE A 36 -6.90 -1.35 3.19
CA PHE A 36 -6.74 -0.48 2.03
C PHE A 36 -7.79 0.62 2.03
N GLY A 37 -7.50 1.72 1.34
CA GLY A 37 -8.40 2.83 1.15
C GLY A 37 -8.33 3.38 -0.26
N TYR A 38 -9.47 3.88 -0.74
CA TYR A 38 -9.56 4.67 -1.96
C TYR A 38 -10.51 5.82 -1.73
N TRP A 39 -10.13 7.00 -2.20
CA TRP A 39 -10.98 8.17 -2.13
C TRP A 39 -10.76 9.08 -3.35
N GLU A 40 -11.84 9.65 -3.85
CA GLU A 40 -11.83 10.75 -4.81
C GLU A 40 -12.99 11.70 -4.50
N PRO A 41 -12.85 13.02 -4.77
CA PRO A 41 -13.91 13.97 -4.54
C PRO A 41 -15.08 13.78 -5.51
N GLU A 42 -16.31 14.07 -5.03
CA GLU A 42 -17.50 14.12 -5.89
C GLU A 42 -17.54 15.41 -6.71
N GLU A 43 -17.04 16.53 -6.17
CA GLU A 43 -17.04 17.83 -6.81
C GLU A 43 -15.87 17.99 -7.78
N ASP A 44 -16.14 18.50 -8.98
CA ASP A 44 -15.13 18.64 -10.04
C ASP A 44 -13.98 19.58 -9.66
N GLU A 45 -14.27 20.70 -9.00
CA GLU A 45 -13.25 21.64 -8.56
C GLU A 45 -12.31 21.02 -7.54
N GLN A 46 -12.84 20.27 -6.56
CA GLN A 46 -12.03 19.56 -5.58
C GLN A 46 -11.25 18.42 -6.23
N PHE A 47 -11.86 17.72 -7.19
CA PHE A 47 -11.18 16.65 -7.94
C PHE A 47 -9.98 17.15 -8.74
N LEU A 48 -10.08 18.30 -9.39
CA LEU A 48 -8.94 18.89 -10.11
C LEU A 48 -7.76 19.24 -9.19
N ARG A 49 -8.03 19.54 -7.91
CA ARG A 49 -7.00 19.89 -6.91
C ARG A 49 -6.45 18.67 -6.15
N LYS A 50 -7.33 17.74 -5.79
CA LYS A 50 -7.00 16.59 -4.91
C LYS A 50 -6.77 15.29 -5.67
N GLY A 51 -7.37 15.14 -6.85
CA GLY A 51 -7.28 13.92 -7.64
C GLY A 51 -7.83 12.70 -6.91
N ARG A 52 -7.10 11.60 -6.97
CA ARG A 52 -7.45 10.31 -6.39
C ARG A 52 -6.42 9.90 -5.36
N LEU A 53 -6.88 9.34 -4.26
CA LEU A 53 -6.05 8.78 -3.20
C LEU A 53 -6.23 7.26 -3.18
N ALA A 54 -5.13 6.52 -3.16
CA ALA A 54 -5.13 5.08 -2.93
C ALA A 54 -4.11 4.72 -1.84
N ILE A 55 -4.42 3.74 -0.99
CA ILE A 55 -3.64 3.41 0.20
C ILE A 55 -3.67 1.91 0.43
N VAL A 56 -2.51 1.33 0.75
CA VAL A 56 -2.38 -0.02 1.31
C VAL A 56 -1.57 0.07 2.60
N ALA A 57 -2.01 -0.64 3.61
CA ALA A 57 -1.38 -0.72 4.92
C ALA A 57 -1.42 -2.17 5.42
N ASP A 58 -0.29 -2.69 5.87
CA ASP A 58 -0.10 -4.03 6.41
C ASP A 58 0.15 -3.91 7.92
N GLY A 59 -0.77 -4.47 8.69
CA GLY A 59 -0.79 -4.33 10.14
C GLY A 59 0.06 -5.36 10.85
N MET A 60 0.74 -4.95 11.91
CA MET A 60 1.54 -5.83 12.75
C MET A 60 1.27 -5.58 14.23
N GLY A 61 1.44 -6.63 15.07
CA GLY A 61 1.25 -6.50 16.52
C GLY A 61 0.42 -7.62 17.15
N GLY A 62 0.15 -8.67 16.37
CA GLY A 62 -0.57 -9.86 16.79
C GLY A 62 -2.08 -9.66 16.97
N TYR A 63 -2.85 -10.65 16.54
CA TYR A 63 -4.31 -10.81 16.58
C TYR A 63 -5.19 -9.57 16.30
N GLU A 64 -5.30 -8.64 17.25
CA GLU A 64 -6.16 -7.45 17.10
C GLU A 64 -5.35 -6.19 16.83
N GLY A 65 -4.07 -6.17 17.22
CA GLY A 65 -3.25 -4.96 17.15
C GLY A 65 -2.92 -4.53 15.72
N GLY A 66 -2.58 -5.47 14.85
CA GLY A 66 -2.27 -5.19 13.45
C GLY A 66 -3.49 -4.68 12.69
N GLN A 67 -4.63 -5.36 12.83
CA GLN A 67 -5.88 -4.97 12.18
C GLN A 67 -6.31 -3.55 12.58
N GLU A 68 -6.26 -3.25 13.87
CA GLU A 68 -6.62 -1.92 14.38
C GLU A 68 -5.62 -0.86 13.90
N ALA A 69 -4.31 -1.17 13.87
CA ALA A 69 -3.29 -0.23 13.42
C ALA A 69 -3.44 0.13 11.95
N SER A 70 -3.60 -0.86 11.07
CA SER A 70 -3.76 -0.63 9.63
C SER A 70 -5.06 0.13 9.32
N HIS A 71 -6.17 -0.23 10.00
CA HIS A 71 -7.45 0.47 9.86
C HIS A 71 -7.36 1.94 10.27
N LEU A 72 -6.81 2.22 11.48
CA LEU A 72 -6.61 3.58 11.98
C LEU A 72 -5.72 4.40 11.06
N ALA A 73 -4.67 3.79 10.50
CA ALA A 73 -3.76 4.47 9.58
C ALA A 73 -4.48 4.88 8.30
N VAL A 74 -5.16 3.95 7.62
CA VAL A 74 -5.90 4.23 6.40
C VAL A 74 -6.97 5.30 6.62
N GLU A 75 -7.79 5.16 7.67
CA GLU A 75 -8.85 6.11 8.02
C GLU A 75 -8.29 7.53 8.25
N THR A 76 -7.16 7.63 8.97
CA THR A 76 -6.53 8.90 9.29
C THR A 76 -5.95 9.57 8.05
N VAL A 77 -5.21 8.83 7.24
CA VAL A 77 -4.62 9.38 6.01
C VAL A 77 -5.73 9.88 5.06
N VAL A 78 -6.80 9.10 4.86
CA VAL A 78 -7.95 9.51 4.05
C VAL A 78 -8.59 10.79 4.59
N SER A 79 -8.84 10.86 5.90
CA SER A 79 -9.48 12.02 6.51
C SER A 79 -8.61 13.28 6.37
N ILE A 80 -7.33 13.20 6.72
CA ILE A 80 -6.40 14.35 6.61
C ILE A 80 -6.25 14.78 5.15
N TYR A 81 -6.03 13.84 4.22
CA TYR A 81 -5.89 14.16 2.80
C TYR A 81 -7.13 14.86 2.24
N ARG A 82 -8.32 14.39 2.58
CA ARG A 82 -9.60 14.97 2.19
C ARG A 82 -9.81 16.36 2.76
N ASP A 83 -9.56 16.55 4.06
CA ASP A 83 -10.00 17.71 4.83
C ASP A 83 -8.93 18.81 4.91
N LEU A 84 -7.65 18.51 4.63
CA LEU A 84 -6.58 19.50 4.65
C LEU A 84 -6.82 20.58 3.58
N SER A 85 -6.79 21.82 4.01
CA SER A 85 -6.90 22.98 3.11
C SER A 85 -5.60 23.16 2.30
N GLY A 86 -5.75 23.60 1.04
CA GLY A 86 -4.64 23.87 0.11
C GLY A 86 -4.56 22.87 -1.04
N ASP A 87 -3.63 23.14 -1.96
CA ASP A 87 -3.52 22.47 -3.26
C ASP A 87 -2.17 21.71 -3.40
N ASP A 88 -1.57 21.31 -2.29
CA ASP A 88 -0.32 20.54 -2.26
C ASP A 88 -0.61 19.09 -1.87
N PRO A 89 -0.73 18.16 -2.84
CA PRO A 89 -1.01 16.75 -2.57
C PRO A 89 0.12 16.08 -1.79
N GLN A 90 1.38 16.43 -2.05
CA GLN A 90 2.52 15.85 -1.36
C GLN A 90 2.51 16.21 0.14
N ARG A 91 2.26 17.48 0.43
CA ARG A 91 2.11 17.94 1.80
C ARG A 91 0.94 17.25 2.52
N ALA A 92 -0.21 17.11 1.85
CA ALA A 92 -1.37 16.45 2.43
C ALA A 92 -1.11 14.96 2.75
N LEU A 93 -0.36 14.24 1.89
CA LEU A 93 0.08 12.87 2.15
C LEU A 93 1.04 12.81 3.35
N ILE A 94 2.02 13.69 3.43
CA ILE A 94 2.99 13.77 4.54
C ILE A 94 2.26 14.02 5.87
N GLU A 95 1.40 15.04 5.93
CA GLU A 95 0.62 15.36 7.13
C GLU A 95 -0.32 14.21 7.52
N GLY A 96 -0.93 13.53 6.52
CA GLY A 96 -1.75 12.34 6.73
C GLY A 96 -0.97 11.21 7.39
N LEU A 97 0.23 10.91 6.90
CA LEU A 97 1.08 9.84 7.45
C LEU A 97 1.59 10.18 8.86
N GLN A 98 1.95 11.44 9.11
CA GLN A 98 2.36 11.92 10.43
C GLN A 98 1.21 11.81 11.45
N ALA A 99 0.02 12.24 11.07
CA ALA A 99 -1.17 12.12 11.92
C ALA A 99 -1.53 10.66 12.20
N ALA A 100 -1.43 9.79 11.18
CA ALA A 100 -1.66 8.36 11.32
C ALA A 100 -0.66 7.72 12.29
N HIS A 101 0.63 8.05 12.17
CA HIS A 101 1.67 7.58 13.07
C HIS A 101 1.35 7.91 14.53
N GLU A 102 1.01 9.16 14.81
CA GLU A 102 0.71 9.60 16.16
C GLU A 102 -0.59 8.98 16.69
N ARG A 103 -1.63 8.85 15.85
CA ARG A 103 -2.91 8.23 16.24
C ARG A 103 -2.72 6.76 16.59
N VAL A 104 -2.01 5.97 15.78
CA VAL A 104 -1.73 4.56 16.05
C VAL A 104 -0.93 4.42 17.36
N ARG A 105 0.10 5.25 17.54
CA ARG A 105 0.92 5.26 18.76
C ARG A 105 0.10 5.57 20.02
N GLN A 106 -0.71 6.62 19.98
CA GLN A 106 -1.56 7.02 21.12
C GLN A 106 -2.61 5.96 21.43
N TYR A 107 -3.20 5.34 20.42
CA TYR A 107 -4.18 4.28 20.61
C TYR A 107 -3.57 3.05 21.30
N GLY A 108 -2.39 2.60 20.83
CA GLY A 108 -1.67 1.51 21.47
C GLY A 108 -1.24 1.82 22.92
N PHE A 109 -0.94 3.08 23.25
CA PHE A 109 -0.67 3.48 24.64
C PHE A 109 -1.94 3.47 25.52
N ALA A 110 -3.07 3.88 24.95
CA ALA A 110 -4.36 3.93 25.69
C ALA A 110 -4.96 2.52 25.91
N HIS A 111 -4.58 1.54 25.10
CA HIS A 111 -5.09 0.17 25.14
C HIS A 111 -3.95 -0.83 25.44
N PRO A 112 -3.70 -1.20 26.70
CA PRO A 112 -2.53 -2.00 27.08
C PRO A 112 -2.37 -3.34 26.35
N HIS A 113 -3.47 -3.97 25.93
CA HIS A 113 -3.48 -5.23 25.15
C HIS A 113 -3.03 -5.04 23.69
N LEU A 114 -3.08 -3.80 23.17
CA LEU A 114 -2.63 -3.43 21.83
C LEU A 114 -1.27 -2.73 21.85
N ARG A 115 -0.59 -2.76 22.98
CA ARG A 115 0.69 -2.07 23.13
C ARG A 115 1.75 -2.64 22.17
N GLY A 116 2.34 -1.75 21.39
CA GLY A 116 3.33 -2.12 20.36
C GLY A 116 2.72 -2.45 19.01
N MET A 117 1.41 -2.25 18.83
CA MET A 117 0.79 -2.32 17.52
C MET A 117 1.42 -1.32 16.55
N GLY A 118 1.45 -1.67 15.30
CA GLY A 118 1.98 -0.83 14.24
C GLY A 118 1.47 -1.26 12.87
N THR A 119 1.84 -0.51 11.86
CA THR A 119 1.48 -0.86 10.48
C THR A 119 2.44 -0.23 9.49
N THR A 120 2.64 -0.87 8.36
CA THR A 120 3.20 -0.22 7.16
C THR A 120 2.17 0.74 6.58
N CYS A 121 2.56 1.59 5.66
CA CYS A 121 1.62 2.37 4.88
C CYS A 121 2.28 2.88 3.59
N THR A 122 1.66 2.57 2.46
CA THR A 122 1.96 3.20 1.17
C THR A 122 0.72 3.94 0.71
N ALA A 123 0.82 5.26 0.60
CA ALA A 123 -0.27 6.12 0.12
C ALA A 123 0.17 6.91 -1.11
N ILE A 124 -0.68 6.91 -2.13
CA ILE A 124 -0.46 7.64 -3.38
C ILE A 124 -1.60 8.61 -3.68
N ALA A 125 -1.27 9.73 -4.31
CA ALA A 125 -2.24 10.64 -4.91
C ALA A 125 -1.95 10.80 -6.41
N VAL A 126 -3.00 10.66 -7.23
CA VAL A 126 -2.95 10.91 -8.68
C VAL A 126 -3.75 12.16 -8.97
N VAL A 127 -3.07 13.25 -9.30
CA VAL A 127 -3.68 14.56 -9.59
C VAL A 127 -3.32 14.97 -11.02
N GLY A 128 -4.32 14.95 -11.91
CA GLY A 128 -4.04 15.07 -13.35
C GLY A 128 -3.17 13.90 -13.83
N ASP A 129 -2.00 14.22 -14.38
CA ASP A 129 -0.97 13.31 -14.84
C ASP A 129 0.22 13.20 -13.85
N ALA A 130 0.04 13.63 -12.62
CA ALA A 130 1.09 13.64 -11.60
C ALA A 130 0.82 12.62 -10.49
N LEU A 131 1.81 11.76 -10.21
CA LEU A 131 1.84 10.81 -9.11
C LEU A 131 2.63 11.39 -7.94
N TYR A 132 1.99 11.48 -6.80
CA TYR A 132 2.60 11.78 -5.51
C TYR A 132 2.52 10.56 -4.61
N TYR A 133 3.51 10.34 -3.74
CA TYR A 133 3.44 9.25 -2.78
C TYR A 133 4.17 9.55 -1.47
N VAL A 134 3.77 8.82 -0.44
CA VAL A 134 4.50 8.66 0.83
C VAL A 134 4.49 7.18 1.21
N HIS A 135 5.55 6.75 1.88
CA HIS A 135 5.72 5.33 2.19
C HIS A 135 6.45 5.12 3.50
N VAL A 136 6.03 4.09 4.25
CA VAL A 136 6.74 3.53 5.40
C VAL A 136 6.47 2.02 5.48
N GLY A 137 7.52 1.24 5.67
CA GLY A 137 7.44 -0.22 5.79
C GLY A 137 7.92 -0.95 4.55
N ASP A 138 7.28 -2.05 4.19
CA ASP A 138 7.59 -2.90 3.06
C ASP A 138 6.39 -3.25 2.16
N THR A 139 5.23 -2.60 2.38
CA THR A 139 4.22 -2.50 1.32
C THR A 139 4.83 -1.79 0.12
N ARG A 140 4.52 -2.22 -1.10
CA ARG A 140 5.20 -1.71 -2.29
C ARG A 140 4.27 -0.96 -3.22
N LEU A 141 4.84 0.05 -3.87
CA LEU A 141 4.29 0.69 -5.07
C LEU A 141 5.14 0.30 -6.26
N TYR A 142 4.50 -0.27 -7.28
CA TYR A 142 5.10 -0.51 -8.60
C TYR A 142 4.49 0.41 -9.64
N LEU A 143 5.32 0.83 -10.59
CA LEU A 143 4.90 1.45 -11.85
C LEU A 143 5.19 0.49 -13.00
N VAL A 144 4.15 0.15 -13.75
CA VAL A 144 4.26 -0.59 -15.03
C VAL A 144 4.08 0.40 -16.17
N ARG A 145 5.08 0.44 -17.06
CA ARG A 145 5.12 1.33 -18.23
C ARG A 145 5.83 0.66 -19.39
N SER A 146 5.20 0.62 -20.55
CA SER A 146 5.81 0.14 -21.81
C SER A 146 6.42 -1.27 -21.70
N GLY A 147 5.78 -2.21 -21.02
CA GLY A 147 6.25 -3.58 -20.86
C GLY A 147 7.34 -3.76 -19.80
N GLU A 148 7.59 -2.75 -18.97
CA GLU A 148 8.54 -2.81 -17.88
C GLU A 148 7.84 -2.55 -16.54
N ILE A 149 8.25 -3.27 -15.50
CA ILE A 149 7.81 -3.05 -14.12
C ILE A 149 8.97 -2.50 -13.29
N ARG A 150 8.69 -1.48 -12.49
CA ARG A 150 9.66 -0.87 -11.59
C ARG A 150 9.04 -0.69 -10.20
N GLN A 151 9.69 -1.21 -9.17
CA GLN A 151 9.37 -0.85 -7.80
C GLN A 151 9.74 0.63 -7.57
N VAL A 152 8.76 1.42 -7.13
CA VAL A 152 8.92 2.87 -6.87
C VAL A 152 9.40 3.12 -5.44
N THR A 153 8.78 2.46 -4.46
CA THR A 153 9.13 2.55 -3.03
C THR A 153 10.35 1.70 -2.68
N ARG A 154 11.01 2.02 -1.57
CA ARG A 154 12.10 1.21 -1.00
C ARG A 154 11.63 0.56 0.29
N ASP A 155 11.86 -0.74 0.42
CA ASP A 155 11.45 -1.47 1.62
C ASP A 155 12.22 -0.98 2.85
N HIS A 156 11.51 -0.50 3.85
CA HIS A 156 12.08 -0.19 5.16
C HIS A 156 12.24 -1.46 5.99
N SER A 157 13.03 -2.41 5.47
CA SER A 157 13.37 -3.68 6.11
C SER A 157 14.86 -3.78 6.38
N TYR A 158 15.23 -4.74 7.25
CA TYR A 158 16.64 -5.02 7.51
C TYR A 158 17.37 -5.43 6.24
N VAL A 159 16.79 -6.34 5.47
CA VAL A 159 17.38 -6.79 4.21
C VAL A 159 17.38 -5.71 3.13
N GLY A 160 16.37 -4.83 3.09
CA GLY A 160 16.34 -3.67 2.21
C GLY A 160 17.56 -2.78 2.41
N ARG A 161 17.95 -2.51 3.66
CA ARG A 161 19.17 -1.75 3.98
C ARG A 161 20.45 -2.47 3.56
N LEU A 162 20.50 -3.79 3.66
CA LEU A 162 21.66 -4.57 3.20
C LEU A 162 21.80 -4.54 1.68
N VAL A 163 20.69 -4.58 0.94
CA VAL A 163 20.68 -4.43 -0.53
C VAL A 163 21.12 -3.03 -0.93
N GLU A 164 20.57 -1.98 -0.30
CA GLU A 164 20.95 -0.59 -0.59
C GLU A 164 22.43 -0.31 -0.34
N SER A 165 23.01 -0.92 0.70
CA SER A 165 24.44 -0.80 1.01
C SER A 165 25.33 -1.70 0.16
N GLY A 166 24.75 -2.51 -0.73
CA GLY A 166 25.48 -3.44 -1.59
C GLY A 166 26.10 -4.65 -0.87
N VAL A 167 25.64 -4.96 0.35
CA VAL A 167 26.15 -6.08 1.16
C VAL A 167 25.60 -7.41 0.66
N ILE A 168 24.33 -7.43 0.22
CA ILE A 168 23.67 -8.59 -0.38
C ILE A 168 22.95 -8.21 -1.67
N SER A 169 22.71 -9.17 -2.57
CA SER A 169 21.86 -8.99 -3.75
C SER A 169 20.37 -9.03 -3.39
N ARG A 170 19.50 -8.63 -4.31
CA ARG A 170 18.04 -8.78 -4.13
C ARG A 170 17.62 -10.24 -3.96
N GLU A 171 18.22 -11.15 -4.76
CA GLU A 171 17.92 -12.59 -4.68
C GLU A 171 18.36 -13.21 -3.34
N GLU A 172 19.44 -12.71 -2.74
CA GLU A 172 19.87 -13.10 -1.39
C GLU A 172 18.93 -12.57 -0.31
N ALA A 173 18.41 -11.35 -0.50
CA ALA A 173 17.44 -10.73 0.42
C ALA A 173 16.13 -11.53 0.51
N GLU A 174 15.60 -12.02 -0.62
CA GLU A 174 14.37 -12.83 -0.67
C GLU A 174 14.47 -14.12 0.16
N LYS A 175 15.66 -14.69 0.28
CA LYS A 175 15.93 -15.95 1.02
C LYS A 175 16.50 -15.73 2.42
N HIS A 176 16.69 -14.46 2.81
CA HIS A 176 17.36 -14.13 4.06
C HIS A 176 16.45 -14.46 5.26
N PRO A 177 16.99 -15.07 6.35
CA PRO A 177 16.18 -15.44 7.52
C PRO A 177 15.50 -14.25 8.23
N GLN A 178 16.03 -13.05 8.05
CA GLN A 178 15.53 -11.81 8.67
C GLN A 178 14.82 -10.91 7.64
N ARG A 179 14.32 -11.46 6.53
CA ARG A 179 13.67 -10.66 5.47
C ARG A 179 12.43 -9.89 5.96
N ASN A 180 11.71 -10.42 6.94
CA ASN A 180 10.48 -9.81 7.47
C ASN A 180 10.74 -8.82 8.64
N ILE A 181 12.01 -8.48 8.95
CA ILE A 181 12.30 -7.51 10.01
C ILE A 181 12.18 -6.10 9.45
N LEU A 182 11.11 -5.40 9.82
CA LEU A 182 10.93 -3.99 9.50
C LEU A 182 11.88 -3.10 10.31
N THR A 183 12.35 -2.03 9.69
CA THR A 183 13.19 -0.99 10.32
C THR A 183 12.44 0.32 10.52
N ALA A 184 11.23 0.46 9.94
CA ALA A 184 10.31 1.56 10.16
C ALA A 184 8.87 1.11 9.93
N ALA A 185 7.97 1.56 10.80
CA ALA A 185 6.53 1.37 10.70
C ALA A 185 5.80 2.46 11.49
N LEU A 186 4.53 2.72 11.17
CA LEU A 186 3.68 3.63 11.92
C LEU A 186 3.41 3.06 13.33
N GLY A 187 3.38 3.92 14.33
CA GLY A 187 3.01 3.58 15.71
C GLY A 187 4.12 2.96 16.57
N THR A 188 5.21 2.45 15.98
CA THR A 188 6.20 1.62 16.70
C THR A 188 7.32 2.39 17.39
N SER A 189 7.68 3.57 16.92
CA SER A 189 8.77 4.39 17.44
C SER A 189 8.28 5.80 17.84
N ALA A 190 9.15 6.60 18.46
CA ALA A 190 8.84 8.00 18.73
C ALA A 190 8.97 8.87 17.47
N ASP A 191 9.93 8.54 16.61
CA ASP A 191 10.23 9.27 15.40
C ASP A 191 9.73 8.50 14.18
N LEU A 192 9.01 9.18 13.29
CA LEU A 192 8.55 8.62 12.02
C LEU A 192 9.66 8.72 10.97
N ILE A 193 10.08 7.58 10.46
CA ILE A 193 10.93 7.49 9.27
C ILE A 193 10.01 7.15 8.10
N MET A 194 9.93 8.03 7.10
CA MET A 194 9.11 7.83 5.90
C MET A 194 9.88 8.19 4.64
N GLU A 195 9.54 7.56 3.52
CA GLU A 195 9.97 7.96 2.19
C GLU A 195 8.95 8.96 1.62
N SER A 196 9.46 10.09 1.14
CA SER A 196 8.67 11.13 0.49
C SER A 196 9.53 11.79 -0.58
N PRO A 197 9.23 11.61 -1.88
CA PRO A 197 10.03 12.22 -2.94
C PRO A 197 9.87 13.75 -2.94
N GLY A 198 10.87 14.45 -3.48
CA GLY A 198 10.88 15.92 -3.54
C GLY A 198 9.94 16.53 -4.60
N GLY A 199 9.16 15.71 -5.32
CA GLY A 199 8.22 16.15 -6.34
C GLY A 199 7.50 14.98 -7.00
N PRO A 200 6.47 15.25 -7.83
CA PRO A 200 5.68 14.22 -8.49
C PRO A 200 6.45 13.50 -9.59
N GLU A 201 6.05 12.26 -9.84
CA GLU A 201 6.41 11.53 -11.06
C GLU A 201 5.31 11.72 -12.12
N ALA A 202 5.70 12.03 -13.36
CA ALA A 202 4.74 12.16 -14.45
C ALA A 202 4.18 10.80 -14.86
N LEU A 203 2.86 10.70 -14.99
CA LEU A 203 2.14 9.54 -15.50
C LEU A 203 1.77 9.72 -16.97
N HIS A 204 1.70 8.62 -17.70
CA HIS A 204 1.28 8.57 -19.09
C HIS A 204 0.07 7.64 -19.24
N THR A 205 -0.74 7.90 -20.27
CA THR A 205 -1.80 6.96 -20.67
C THR A 205 -1.22 5.56 -20.88
N GLY A 206 -1.85 4.57 -20.26
CA GLY A 206 -1.41 3.18 -20.29
C GLY A 206 -0.55 2.76 -19.10
N ASP A 207 -0.07 3.70 -18.27
CA ASP A 207 0.63 3.35 -17.05
C ASP A 207 -0.29 2.58 -16.09
N VAL A 208 0.30 1.63 -15.38
CA VAL A 208 -0.39 0.91 -14.30
C VAL A 208 0.38 1.04 -13.00
N LEU A 209 -0.31 1.52 -11.97
CA LEU A 209 0.19 1.58 -10.60
C LEU A 209 -0.33 0.36 -9.84
N VAL A 210 0.55 -0.34 -9.13
CA VAL A 210 0.21 -1.49 -8.28
C VAL A 210 0.72 -1.24 -6.87
N LEU A 211 -0.20 -1.14 -5.91
CA LEU A 211 0.13 -1.12 -4.48
C LEU A 211 -0.18 -2.50 -3.91
N CYS A 212 0.71 -3.06 -3.11
CA CYS A 212 0.46 -4.36 -2.49
C CYS A 212 1.19 -4.56 -1.17
N SER A 213 0.66 -5.48 -0.33
CA SER A 213 1.32 -5.99 0.87
C SER A 213 2.33 -7.10 0.54
N ASP A 214 3.09 -7.51 1.54
CA ASP A 214 4.15 -8.52 1.41
C ASP A 214 3.61 -9.92 1.12
N GLY A 215 2.36 -10.22 1.52
CA GLY A 215 1.67 -11.45 1.15
C GLY A 215 1.47 -11.62 -0.37
N LEU A 216 1.53 -10.53 -1.14
CA LEU A 216 1.56 -10.60 -2.60
C LEU A 216 2.98 -10.69 -3.13
N TRP A 217 3.81 -9.66 -2.94
CA TRP A 217 5.14 -9.60 -3.55
C TRP A 217 6.13 -10.63 -2.97
N GLY A 218 5.87 -11.14 -1.77
CA GLY A 218 6.63 -12.24 -1.17
C GLY A 218 6.35 -13.61 -1.80
N GLN A 219 5.26 -13.73 -2.57
CA GLN A 219 4.86 -14.97 -3.26
C GLN A 219 5.04 -14.89 -4.78
N LEU A 220 5.03 -13.70 -5.36
CA LEU A 220 5.06 -13.48 -6.80
C LEU A 220 6.30 -12.67 -7.20
N HIS A 221 6.90 -13.04 -8.33
CA HIS A 221 7.97 -12.26 -8.93
C HIS A 221 7.41 -11.06 -9.72
N ASP A 222 8.20 -10.01 -9.87
CA ASP A 222 7.82 -8.80 -10.61
C ASP A 222 7.29 -9.12 -12.04
N ALA A 223 7.89 -10.11 -12.72
CA ALA A 223 7.45 -10.52 -14.06
C ALA A 223 6.02 -11.07 -14.11
N GLU A 224 5.55 -11.73 -13.04
CA GLU A 224 4.20 -12.29 -12.96
C GLU A 224 3.18 -11.19 -12.65
N ILE A 225 3.58 -10.21 -11.84
CA ILE A 225 2.76 -9.00 -11.59
C ILE A 225 2.59 -8.24 -12.91
N LEU A 226 3.69 -8.04 -13.66
CA LEU A 226 3.69 -7.40 -14.97
C LEU A 226 2.74 -8.10 -15.93
N GLU A 227 2.89 -9.41 -16.13
CA GLU A 227 2.05 -10.20 -17.03
C GLU A 227 0.55 -10.09 -16.68
N ALA A 228 0.23 -10.17 -15.39
CA ALA A 228 -1.15 -10.07 -14.93
C ALA A 228 -1.78 -8.71 -15.25
N VAL A 229 -1.06 -7.61 -14.99
CA VAL A 229 -1.62 -6.27 -15.17
C VAL A 229 -1.60 -5.79 -16.61
N GLU A 230 -0.72 -6.31 -17.48
CA GLU A 230 -0.75 -5.99 -18.92
C GLU A 230 -1.85 -6.72 -19.67
N SER A 231 -2.09 -7.99 -19.34
CA SER A 231 -2.98 -8.86 -20.10
C SER A 231 -4.47 -8.77 -19.69
N LYS A 232 -4.79 -8.17 -18.54
CA LYS A 232 -6.13 -8.19 -17.94
C LYS A 232 -6.58 -6.80 -17.51
N SER A 233 -7.90 -6.62 -17.32
CA SER A 233 -8.43 -5.45 -16.60
C SER A 233 -7.93 -5.43 -15.14
N PRO A 234 -7.86 -4.26 -14.48
CA PRO A 234 -7.42 -4.17 -13.08
C PRO A 234 -8.15 -5.15 -12.16
N GLU A 235 -9.45 -5.33 -12.34
CA GLU A 235 -10.24 -6.27 -11.53
C GLU A 235 -9.83 -7.73 -11.78
N ALA A 236 -9.65 -8.13 -13.04
CA ALA A 236 -9.25 -9.49 -13.39
C ALA A 236 -7.79 -9.77 -13.00
N ALA A 237 -6.92 -8.78 -13.12
CA ALA A 237 -5.53 -8.86 -12.69
C ALA A 237 -5.43 -9.05 -11.17
N GLY A 238 -6.16 -8.25 -10.39
CA GLY A 238 -6.16 -8.37 -8.92
C GLY A 238 -6.61 -9.76 -8.45
N ARG A 239 -7.70 -10.31 -9.04
CA ARG A 239 -8.14 -11.68 -8.74
C ARG A 239 -7.07 -12.71 -9.05
N ASN A 240 -6.49 -12.62 -10.22
CA ASN A 240 -5.46 -13.56 -10.66
C ASN A 240 -4.23 -13.53 -9.75
N LEU A 241 -3.78 -12.33 -9.36
CA LEU A 241 -2.64 -12.17 -8.46
C LEU A 241 -2.91 -12.77 -7.07
N ILE A 242 -4.10 -12.53 -6.50
CA ILE A 242 -4.49 -13.13 -5.22
C ILE A 242 -4.56 -14.66 -5.33
N GLU A 243 -5.19 -15.19 -6.37
CA GLU A 243 -5.29 -16.64 -6.60
C GLU A 243 -3.90 -17.28 -6.70
N LEU A 244 -2.98 -16.70 -7.48
CA LEU A 244 -1.60 -17.18 -7.60
C LEU A 244 -0.84 -17.16 -6.26
N ALA A 245 -0.97 -16.09 -5.47
CA ALA A 245 -0.33 -16.01 -4.16
C ALA A 245 -0.90 -17.08 -3.19
N ARG A 246 -2.20 -17.33 -3.23
CA ARG A 246 -2.86 -18.40 -2.46
C ARG A 246 -2.40 -19.79 -2.88
N GLU A 247 -2.29 -20.06 -4.19
CA GLU A 247 -1.80 -21.34 -4.72
C GLU A 247 -0.36 -21.64 -4.28
N ARG A 248 0.44 -20.60 -3.99
CA ARG A 248 1.79 -20.71 -3.43
C ARG A 248 1.82 -20.84 -1.91
N GLY A 249 0.67 -21.06 -1.33
CA GLY A 249 0.52 -21.34 0.10
C GLY A 249 -0.12 -20.20 0.91
N GLY A 250 -0.21 -18.98 0.36
CA GLY A 250 -0.85 -17.82 0.99
C GLY A 250 -0.48 -17.66 2.47
N PRO A 251 0.81 -17.53 2.82
CA PRO A 251 1.25 -17.60 4.23
C PRO A 251 0.83 -16.35 5.02
N ASP A 252 0.47 -15.28 4.31
CA ASP A 252 0.05 -14.02 4.89
C ASP A 252 -1.23 -13.46 4.28
N ASN A 253 -1.72 -12.34 4.81
CA ASN A 253 -2.77 -11.52 4.23
C ASN A 253 -2.29 -10.95 2.90
N ILE A 254 -3.16 -10.90 1.88
CA ILE A 254 -2.80 -10.56 0.52
C ILE A 254 -3.66 -9.39 0.08
N THR A 255 -3.06 -8.21 -0.04
CA THR A 255 -3.79 -7.00 -0.49
C THR A 255 -3.15 -6.41 -1.72
N VAL A 256 -3.98 -6.03 -2.70
CA VAL A 256 -3.55 -5.36 -3.93
C VAL A 256 -4.54 -4.30 -4.37
N GLN A 257 -4.01 -3.12 -4.71
CA GLN A 257 -4.74 -2.07 -5.44
C GLN A 257 -4.06 -1.83 -6.79
N ILE A 258 -4.85 -1.78 -7.85
CA ILE A 258 -4.37 -1.57 -9.22
C ILE A 258 -5.10 -0.36 -9.79
N LEU A 259 -4.33 0.63 -10.26
CA LEU A 259 -4.84 1.81 -10.94
C LEU A 259 -4.23 1.87 -12.34
N ARG A 260 -5.08 1.81 -13.38
CA ARG A 260 -4.64 1.97 -14.79
C ARG A 260 -5.05 3.35 -15.29
N VAL A 261 -4.06 4.12 -15.77
CA VAL A 261 -4.25 5.43 -16.36
C VAL A 261 -4.76 5.28 -17.81
N SER A 262 -5.88 5.94 -18.16
CA SER A 262 -6.54 5.85 -19.47
C SER A 262 -6.62 7.20 -20.19
#